data_b34d7f29520d76d3285332064b7fe1f1
#
_entry.id   b34d7f29520d76d3285332064b7fe1f1
#
_cell.length_a   1.000
_cell.length_b   1.000
_cell.length_c   1.000
_cell.angle_alpha   90.00
_cell.angle_beta   90.00
_cell.angle_gamma   90.00
#
_symmetry.space_group_name_H-M   'P 1'
#
loop_
_entity.id
_entity.type
_entity.pdbx_description
1 polymer ?
#
loop_
_entity_poly.entity_id
_entity_poly.type
_entity_poly.pdbx_seq_one_letter_code
_entity_poly.pdbx_strand_id
1 'polypeptide(L)'
;MVKGRINNVIRIPTSLKGEFFRYWLEFLLPFHHLTSREIDVVTAFLKLRFELSKSITDPKLLDEVTMSDKAKHRIKEECNMSPAHFQVIMSKLKKCGIIKDNRINPKFIPKHVSDKDDAFQLLLYFDLNKDESKE
;
A
#
# COMPACT_ATOMS: atom_id res chain seq x y z
N MET A 1 -16.00 -19.43 11.13
CA MET A 1 -15.08 -19.89 12.18
C MET A 1 -13.82 -20.46 11.57
N VAL A 2 -12.68 -20.04 12.06
CA VAL A 2 -11.40 -20.56 11.59
C VAL A 2 -11.10 -21.88 12.27
N LYS A 3 -10.93 -22.93 11.49
CA LYS A 3 -10.62 -24.27 12.03
C LYS A 3 -9.16 -24.64 11.86
N GLY A 4 -8.41 -23.88 11.12
CA GLY A 4 -7.01 -24.16 10.91
C GLY A 4 -6.16 -23.79 12.10
N ARG A 5 -4.94 -24.29 12.11
CA ARG A 5 -3.94 -23.96 13.12
C ARG A 5 -2.87 -23.07 12.51
N ILE A 6 -2.25 -22.26 13.35
CA ILE A 6 -1.10 -21.48 12.90
C ILE A 6 0.05 -22.47 12.69
N ASN A 7 0.46 -22.58 11.43
CA ASN A 7 1.52 -23.47 11.03
C ASN A 7 2.89 -22.93 11.44
N ASN A 8 3.09 -21.65 11.18
CA ASN A 8 4.38 -21.03 11.41
C ASN A 8 4.22 -19.52 11.60
N VAL A 9 5.18 -18.92 12.25
CA VAL A 9 5.28 -17.46 12.36
C VAL A 9 6.59 -17.05 11.70
N ILE A 10 6.47 -16.24 10.64
CA ILE A 10 7.61 -15.72 9.93
C ILE A 10 7.79 -14.26 10.35
N ARG A 11 8.99 -13.92 10.83
CA ARG A 11 9.32 -12.58 11.29
C ARG A 11 10.17 -11.89 10.25
N ILE A 12 9.74 -10.70 9.85
CA ILE A 12 10.48 -9.89 8.87
C ILE A 12 10.96 -8.63 9.58
N PRO A 13 12.26 -8.53 9.87
CA PRO A 13 12.79 -7.32 10.49
C PRO A 13 12.66 -6.15 9.52
N THR A 14 11.96 -5.10 9.95
CA THR A 14 11.76 -3.92 9.12
C THR A 14 11.39 -2.73 10.00
N SER A 15 11.19 -1.57 9.38
CA SER A 15 10.73 -0.38 10.06
C SER A 15 9.79 0.41 9.17
N LEU A 16 8.97 1.27 9.78
CA LEU A 16 8.05 2.12 9.05
C LEU A 16 8.76 3.15 8.16
N LYS A 17 9.97 3.56 8.55
CA LYS A 17 10.78 4.45 7.73
C LYS A 17 11.60 3.70 6.68
N GLY A 18 11.73 2.40 6.82
CA GLY A 18 12.48 1.56 5.90
C GLY A 18 11.57 0.84 4.91
N GLU A 19 11.58 -0.48 4.94
CA GLU A 19 10.98 -1.30 3.90
C GLU A 19 9.57 -1.81 4.20
N PHE A 20 8.96 -1.42 5.33
CA PHE A 20 7.66 -1.98 5.71
C PHE A 20 6.60 -1.85 4.62
N PHE A 21 6.41 -0.65 4.06
CA PHE A 21 5.34 -0.45 3.08
C PHE A 21 5.61 -1.20 1.78
N ARG A 22 6.88 -1.38 1.44
CA ARG A 22 7.23 -2.18 0.27
C ARG A 22 6.91 -3.66 0.50
N TYR A 23 7.26 -4.21 1.66
CA TYR A 23 6.89 -5.58 2.01
C TYR A 23 5.38 -5.76 2.00
N TRP A 24 4.65 -4.80 2.56
CA TRP A 24 3.19 -4.82 2.54
C TRP A 24 2.66 -4.99 1.12
N LEU A 25 3.15 -4.18 0.19
CA LEU A 25 2.69 -4.25 -1.20
C LEU A 25 3.16 -5.52 -1.90
N GLU A 26 4.34 -6.02 -1.58
CA GLU A 26 4.82 -7.27 -2.15
C GLU A 26 3.97 -8.45 -1.71
N PHE A 27 3.52 -8.46 -0.47
CA PHE A 27 2.58 -9.49 -0.02
C PHE A 27 1.23 -9.41 -0.71
N LEU A 28 0.84 -8.23 -1.17
CA LEU A 28 -0.42 -8.04 -1.88
C LEU A 28 -0.30 -8.20 -3.39
N LEU A 29 0.86 -8.59 -3.88
CA LEU A 29 1.11 -8.75 -5.32
C LEU A 29 0.02 -9.57 -6.04
N PRO A 30 -0.46 -10.71 -5.50
CA PRO A 30 -1.52 -11.46 -6.16
C PRO A 30 -2.81 -10.67 -6.41
N PHE A 31 -3.00 -9.57 -5.70
CA PHE A 31 -4.21 -8.77 -5.81
C PHE A 31 -4.04 -7.55 -6.72
N HIS A 32 -2.84 -7.02 -6.89
CA HIS A 32 -2.63 -5.81 -7.69
C HIS A 32 -1.78 -6.03 -8.93
N HIS A 33 -0.91 -7.02 -8.94
CA HIS A 33 -0.05 -7.38 -10.08
C HIS A 33 0.82 -6.23 -10.60
N LEU A 34 1.24 -5.34 -9.72
CA LEU A 34 2.07 -4.20 -10.10
C LEU A 34 3.51 -4.62 -10.40
N THR A 35 4.17 -3.88 -11.30
CA THR A 35 5.59 -4.06 -11.54
C THR A 35 6.41 -3.44 -10.40
N SER A 36 7.71 -3.74 -10.36
CA SER A 36 8.58 -3.19 -9.32
C SER A 36 8.58 -1.66 -9.28
N ARG A 37 8.62 -1.02 -10.44
CA ARG A 37 8.62 0.45 -10.49
C ARG A 37 7.27 1.05 -10.07
N GLU A 38 6.19 0.36 -10.39
CA GLU A 38 4.86 0.77 -9.92
C GLU A 38 4.75 0.62 -8.42
N ILE A 39 5.31 -0.44 -7.86
CA ILE A 39 5.37 -0.62 -6.41
C ILE A 39 6.19 0.48 -5.75
N ASP A 40 7.30 0.91 -6.37
CA ASP A 40 8.08 2.03 -5.84
C ASP A 40 7.22 3.27 -5.66
N VAL A 41 6.41 3.60 -6.65
CA VAL A 41 5.54 4.78 -6.58
C VAL A 41 4.49 4.64 -5.49
N VAL A 42 3.81 3.51 -5.42
CA VAL A 42 2.77 3.30 -4.40
C VAL A 42 3.38 3.27 -3.00
N THR A 43 4.56 2.68 -2.85
CA THR A 43 5.29 2.69 -1.58
C THR A 43 5.55 4.12 -1.12
N ALA A 44 6.00 4.98 -2.05
CA ALA A 44 6.26 6.38 -1.72
C ALA A 44 4.98 7.11 -1.28
N PHE A 45 3.86 6.85 -1.97
CA PHE A 45 2.58 7.43 -1.56
C PHE A 45 2.14 6.95 -0.17
N LEU A 46 2.29 5.66 0.13
CA LEU A 46 1.92 5.13 1.44
C LEU A 46 2.78 5.70 2.56
N LYS A 47 4.08 5.84 2.33
CA LYS A 47 4.98 6.46 3.29
C LYS A 47 4.60 7.92 3.54
N LEU A 48 4.34 8.66 2.48
CA LEU A 48 3.93 10.06 2.60
C LEU A 48 2.62 10.18 3.36
N ARG A 49 1.64 9.36 3.01
CA ARG A 49 0.35 9.38 3.69
C ARG A 49 0.51 9.09 5.19
N PHE A 50 1.33 8.13 5.53
CA PHE A 50 1.59 7.79 6.93
C PHE A 50 2.22 8.97 7.67
N GLU A 51 3.22 9.62 7.07
CA GLU A 51 3.85 10.80 7.68
C GLU A 51 2.86 11.95 7.86
N LEU A 52 2.04 12.21 6.84
CA LEU A 52 1.03 13.26 6.91
C LEU A 52 -0.04 12.95 7.96
N SER A 53 -0.33 11.68 8.20
CA SER A 53 -1.35 11.28 9.17
C SER A 53 -0.99 11.67 10.60
N LYS A 54 0.28 11.93 10.87
CA LYS A 54 0.72 12.40 12.19
C LYS A 54 0.26 13.82 12.48
N SER A 55 0.00 14.61 11.43
CA SER A 55 -0.42 16.01 11.56
C SER A 55 -1.84 16.25 11.10
N ILE A 56 -2.33 15.44 10.16
CA ILE A 56 -3.66 15.60 9.57
C ILE A 56 -4.54 14.46 10.06
N THR A 57 -5.49 14.78 10.92
CA THR A 57 -6.38 13.76 11.51
C THR A 57 -7.64 13.54 10.70
N ASP A 58 -8.07 14.52 9.89
CA ASP A 58 -9.23 14.35 9.03
C ASP A 58 -8.89 13.46 7.84
N PRO A 59 -9.54 12.29 7.70
CA PRO A 59 -9.20 11.35 6.62
C PRO A 59 -9.38 11.93 5.22
N LYS A 60 -10.40 12.75 5.01
CA LYS A 60 -10.66 13.32 3.70
C LYS A 60 -9.56 14.31 3.31
N LEU A 61 -9.18 15.17 4.24
CA LEU A 61 -8.09 16.12 4.00
C LEU A 61 -6.77 15.38 3.78
N LEU A 62 -6.53 14.32 4.55
CA LEU A 62 -5.33 13.50 4.39
C LEU A 62 -5.24 12.92 2.98
N ASP A 63 -6.34 12.39 2.46
CA ASP A 63 -6.36 11.85 1.10
C ASP A 63 -6.13 12.94 0.06
N GLU A 64 -6.74 14.11 0.24
CA GLU A 64 -6.56 15.23 -0.69
C GLU A 64 -5.11 15.71 -0.75
N VAL A 65 -4.47 15.86 0.41
CA VAL A 65 -3.09 16.34 0.47
C VAL A 65 -2.14 15.29 -0.11
N THR A 66 -2.39 14.02 0.14
CA THR A 66 -1.57 12.92 -0.40
C THR A 66 -1.60 12.91 -1.94
N MET A 67 -2.72 13.29 -2.54
CA MET A 67 -2.87 13.32 -4.00
C MET A 67 -2.69 14.71 -4.61
N SER A 68 -2.22 15.68 -3.85
CA SER A 68 -1.97 17.02 -4.36
C SER A 68 -0.84 17.01 -5.38
N ASP A 69 -0.81 18.05 -6.22
CA ASP A 69 0.25 18.20 -7.22
C ASP A 69 1.63 18.30 -6.57
N LYS A 70 1.70 18.95 -5.43
CA LYS A 70 2.95 19.06 -4.67
C LYS A 70 3.43 17.71 -4.19
N ALA A 71 2.51 16.88 -3.67
CA ALA A 71 2.84 15.54 -3.23
C ALA A 71 3.30 14.67 -4.39
N LYS A 72 2.58 14.73 -5.52
CA LYS A 72 2.97 13.98 -6.72
C LYS A 72 4.35 14.37 -7.22
N HIS A 73 4.66 15.67 -7.21
CA HIS A 73 5.98 16.14 -7.60
C HIS A 73 7.07 15.55 -6.69
N ARG A 74 6.83 15.58 -5.39
CA ARG A 74 7.76 15.02 -4.41
C ARG A 74 8.00 13.51 -4.66
N ILE A 75 6.93 12.78 -4.90
CA ILE A 75 7.04 11.34 -5.13
C ILE A 75 7.79 11.03 -6.43
N LYS A 76 7.51 11.80 -7.48
CA LYS A 76 8.23 11.66 -8.74
C LYS A 76 9.73 11.87 -8.54
N GLU A 77 10.12 12.88 -7.76
CA GLU A 77 11.52 13.14 -7.46
C GLU A 77 12.14 12.01 -6.62
N GLU A 78 11.44 11.55 -5.58
CA GLU A 78 11.93 10.47 -4.75
C GLU A 78 12.16 9.18 -5.54
N CYS A 79 11.29 8.90 -6.48
CA CYS A 79 11.41 7.70 -7.32
C CYS A 79 12.34 7.90 -8.52
N ASN A 80 12.89 9.10 -8.66
CA ASN A 80 13.81 9.43 -9.74
C ASN A 80 13.23 9.09 -11.10
N MET A 81 12.04 9.61 -11.37
CA MET A 81 11.31 9.35 -12.62
C MET A 81 11.17 10.60 -13.47
N SER A 82 11.16 10.40 -14.79
CA SER A 82 10.81 11.48 -15.72
C SER A 82 9.30 11.79 -15.57
N PRO A 83 8.87 13.02 -15.92
CA PRO A 83 7.46 13.36 -15.90
C PRO A 83 6.61 12.42 -16.76
N ALA A 84 7.09 12.06 -17.94
CA ALA A 84 6.36 11.16 -18.84
C ALA A 84 6.18 9.77 -18.23
N HIS A 85 7.25 9.20 -17.66
CA HIS A 85 7.18 7.88 -17.03
C HIS A 85 6.23 7.90 -15.84
N PHE A 86 6.31 8.95 -15.01
CA PHE A 86 5.44 9.07 -13.86
C PHE A 86 3.97 9.12 -14.27
N GLN A 87 3.65 9.87 -15.34
CA GLN A 87 2.27 9.94 -15.84
C GLN A 87 1.76 8.59 -16.34
N VAL A 88 2.60 7.82 -17.00
CA VAL A 88 2.22 6.48 -17.44
C VAL A 88 1.87 5.60 -16.24
N ILE A 89 2.70 5.64 -15.18
CA ILE A 89 2.45 4.88 -13.98
C ILE A 89 1.17 5.35 -13.30
N MET A 90 0.97 6.65 -13.15
CA MET A 90 -0.24 7.17 -12.51
C MET A 90 -1.50 6.74 -13.27
N SER A 91 -1.46 6.75 -14.60
CA SER A 91 -2.58 6.29 -15.40
C SER A 91 -2.88 4.81 -15.16
N LYS A 92 -1.85 3.99 -15.07
CA LYS A 92 -2.03 2.57 -14.78
C LYS A 92 -2.59 2.33 -13.38
N LEU A 93 -2.12 3.07 -12.39
CA LEU A 93 -2.62 2.94 -11.02
C LEU A 93 -4.11 3.28 -10.93
N LYS A 94 -4.55 4.24 -11.73
CA LYS A 94 -5.98 4.58 -11.82
C LYS A 94 -6.78 3.46 -12.51
N LYS A 95 -6.24 2.89 -13.57
CA LYS A 95 -6.92 1.82 -14.31
C LYS A 95 -7.07 0.54 -13.50
N CYS A 96 -6.07 0.19 -12.71
CA CYS A 96 -6.10 -1.06 -11.94
C CYS A 96 -6.75 -0.92 -10.56
N GLY A 97 -7.21 0.28 -10.20
CA GLY A 97 -7.95 0.49 -8.96
C GLY A 97 -7.10 0.74 -7.72
N ILE A 98 -5.79 0.88 -7.86
CA ILE A 98 -4.94 1.30 -6.74
C ILE A 98 -5.27 2.74 -6.35
N ILE A 99 -5.47 3.60 -7.36
CA ILE A 99 -5.96 4.96 -7.14
C ILE A 99 -7.40 4.98 -7.63
N LYS A 100 -8.31 5.30 -6.72
CA LYS A 100 -9.73 5.34 -7.01
C LYS A 100 -10.32 6.56 -6.31
N ASP A 101 -11.16 7.32 -7.04
CA ASP A 101 -11.77 8.54 -6.50
C ASP A 101 -10.71 9.54 -6.01
N ASN A 102 -9.62 9.66 -6.77
CA ASN A 102 -8.52 10.57 -6.49
C ASN A 102 -7.87 10.35 -5.12
N ARG A 103 -7.80 9.10 -4.69
CA ARG A 103 -7.11 8.70 -3.45
C ARG A 103 -6.59 7.29 -3.59
N ILE A 104 -5.67 6.93 -2.69
CA ILE A 104 -5.24 5.54 -2.60
C ILE A 104 -6.43 4.71 -2.13
N ASN A 105 -6.71 3.62 -2.83
CA ASN A 105 -7.78 2.73 -2.45
C ASN A 105 -7.53 2.18 -1.03
N PRO A 106 -8.45 2.40 -0.09
CA PRO A 106 -8.25 1.95 1.29
C PRO A 106 -7.92 0.46 1.43
N LYS A 107 -8.35 -0.35 0.47
CA LYS A 107 -8.03 -1.78 0.45
C LYS A 107 -6.52 -2.04 0.48
N PHE A 108 -5.73 -1.13 -0.07
CA PHE A 108 -4.28 -1.28 -0.17
C PHE A 108 -3.52 -0.46 0.88
N ILE A 109 -4.21 0.14 1.83
CA ILE A 109 -3.59 0.87 2.92
C ILE A 109 -3.57 -0.01 4.16
N PRO A 110 -2.39 -0.28 4.75
CA PRO A 110 -2.36 -1.10 5.96
C PRO A 110 -3.04 -0.36 7.11
N LYS A 111 -3.90 -1.07 7.84
CA LYS A 111 -4.66 -0.51 8.95
C LYS A 111 -3.92 -0.72 10.27
N HIS A 112 -4.18 0.18 11.22
CA HIS A 112 -3.65 0.05 12.58
C HIS A 112 -2.13 0.04 12.64
N VAL A 113 -1.50 0.83 11.76
CA VAL A 113 -0.05 1.01 11.76
C VAL A 113 0.29 2.21 12.62
N SER A 114 1.22 2.04 13.57
CA SER A 114 1.65 3.09 14.46
C SER A 114 3.11 2.95 14.82
N ASP A 115 3.82 4.08 14.94
CA ASP A 115 5.21 4.12 15.43
C ASP A 115 5.32 3.57 16.86
N LYS A 116 4.21 3.53 17.58
CA LYS A 116 4.19 3.11 18.98
C LYS A 116 4.11 1.59 19.14
N ASP A 117 3.77 0.90 18.06
CA ASP A 117 3.65 -0.55 18.10
C ASP A 117 4.98 -1.22 17.77
N ASP A 118 5.26 -2.33 18.43
CA ASP A 118 6.49 -3.08 18.21
C ASP A 118 6.39 -4.01 17.00
N ALA A 119 5.20 -4.28 16.54
CA ALA A 119 4.99 -5.22 15.44
C ALA A 119 3.70 -4.92 14.69
N PHE A 120 3.69 -5.30 13.43
CA PHE A 120 2.49 -5.32 12.61
C PHE A 120 2.25 -6.76 12.18
N GLN A 121 1.05 -7.26 12.38
CA GLN A 121 0.71 -8.65 12.07
C GLN A 121 -0.32 -8.71 10.95
N LEU A 122 -0.05 -9.58 9.98
CA LEU A 122 -0.95 -9.85 8.87
C LEU A 122 -1.32 -11.33 8.89
N LEU A 123 -2.61 -11.63 8.92
CA LEU A 123 -3.08 -13.00 8.84
C LEU A 123 -3.44 -13.33 7.39
N LEU A 124 -2.79 -14.34 6.84
CA LEU A 124 -3.16 -14.90 5.55
C LEU A 124 -4.01 -16.14 5.80
N TYR A 125 -5.20 -16.12 5.22
CA TYR A 125 -6.17 -17.18 5.42
C TYR A 125 -6.47 -17.86 4.09
N PHE A 126 -6.11 -19.12 3.98
CA PHE A 126 -6.43 -19.92 2.80
C PHE A 126 -7.72 -20.69 3.10
N ASP A 127 -8.77 -20.35 2.37
CA ASP A 127 -10.07 -20.99 2.54
C ASP A 127 -10.10 -22.28 1.71
N LEU A 128 -9.74 -23.38 2.33
CA LEU A 128 -9.60 -24.65 1.65
C LEU A 128 -10.95 -25.34 1.39
N ASN A 129 -12.00 -24.86 2.01
CA ASN A 129 -13.33 -25.43 1.81
C ASN A 129 -14.11 -24.74 0.69
N LYS A 130 -13.52 -23.71 0.08
CA LYS A 130 -14.16 -22.99 -0.98
C LYS A 130 -14.22 -23.83 -2.24
N ASP A 131 -15.40 -23.98 -2.82
CA ASP A 131 -15.55 -24.69 -4.08
C ASP A 131 -15.30 -23.72 -5.23
N GLU A 132 -14.16 -23.86 -5.89
CA GLU A 132 -13.77 -22.99 -6.98
C GLU A 132 -14.68 -23.12 -8.21
N SER A 133 -15.31 -24.25 -8.38
CA SER A 133 -16.20 -24.46 -9.54
C SER A 133 -17.41 -23.55 -9.54
N LYS A 134 -17.70 -22.92 -8.42
CA LYS A 134 -18.83 -22.00 -8.28
C LYS A 134 -18.52 -20.58 -8.72
N GLU A 135 -17.31 -20.31 -9.06
CA GLU A 135 -16.90 -18.96 -9.46
C GLU A 135 -17.22 -18.62 -10.93
#